data_e9e7f1a49ccc1a1574f31657b97a2603
#
_entry.id   e9e7f1a49ccc1a1574f31657b97a2603
#
_cell.length_a   1.000
_cell.length_b   1.000
_cell.length_c   1.000
_cell.angle_alpha   90.00
_cell.angle_beta   90.00
_cell.angle_gamma   90.00
#
_symmetry.space_group_name_H-M   'P 1'
#
loop_
_entity.id
_entity.type
_entity.pdbx_description
1 polymer ?
#
loop_
_entity_poly.entity_id
_entity_poly.type
_entity_poly.pdbx_seq_one_letter_code
_entity_poly.pdbx_strand_id
1 'polypeptide(L)'
;MKKLLLIPLLLGSLVLPASFASAMGSGDKYSDLQTGVTYTVYKPSNTLNLKPLNFEVRPCRLFPGKEAYLLAGYGGMDLGITLVESSAAFNCAGLDHPKSLGTISINGVKAKLGIYCSGAKCIASKFAQYGGEITFTAPGTKNLKPTFIRLGTQGGFSQSQLVAFAKGLKPVS
;
A
#
# COMPACT_ATOMS: atom_id res chain seq x y z
N MET A 1 48.42 -47.57 31.81
CA MET A 1 48.08 -46.12 31.70
C MET A 1 47.08 -45.95 30.54
N LYS A 2 45.78 -45.84 30.87
CA LYS A 2 44.73 -45.67 29.85
C LYS A 2 44.43 -44.16 29.68
N LYS A 3 44.69 -43.61 28.50
CA LYS A 3 44.35 -42.25 28.13
C LYS A 3 42.88 -42.18 27.75
N LEU A 4 42.08 -41.47 28.55
CA LEU A 4 40.69 -41.10 28.21
C LEU A 4 40.73 -39.94 27.20
N LEU A 5 40.16 -40.16 26.02
CA LEU A 5 39.89 -39.12 25.04
C LEU A 5 38.51 -38.50 25.34
N LEU A 6 38.53 -37.25 25.77
CA LEU A 6 37.33 -36.41 25.89
C LEU A 6 36.95 -35.85 24.50
N ILE A 7 35.80 -36.26 23.99
CA ILE A 7 35.17 -35.68 22.78
C ILE A 7 34.29 -34.51 23.23
N PRO A 8 34.50 -33.29 22.71
CA PRO A 8 33.60 -32.20 22.99
C PRO A 8 32.31 -32.34 22.15
N LEU A 9 31.17 -32.42 22.81
CA LEU A 9 29.85 -32.39 22.21
C LEU A 9 29.59 -30.94 21.70
N LEU A 10 29.65 -30.73 20.40
CA LEU A 10 29.20 -29.52 19.73
C LEU A 10 27.67 -29.51 19.73
N LEU A 11 27.08 -28.75 20.65
CA LEU A 11 25.66 -28.38 20.62
C LEU A 11 25.45 -27.35 19.47
N GLY A 12 25.11 -27.87 18.28
CA GLY A 12 24.64 -27.07 17.17
C GLY A 12 23.27 -26.48 17.49
N SER A 13 23.22 -25.19 17.75
CA SER A 13 21.97 -24.44 17.86
C SER A 13 21.28 -24.42 16.50
N LEU A 14 20.26 -25.26 16.33
CA LEU A 14 19.32 -25.19 15.21
C LEU A 14 18.52 -23.88 15.35
N VAL A 15 18.98 -22.85 14.66
CA VAL A 15 18.16 -21.68 14.39
C VAL A 15 17.10 -22.10 13.38
N LEU A 16 15.94 -22.47 13.87
CA LEU A 16 14.75 -22.69 13.04
C LEU A 16 14.38 -21.33 12.41
N PRO A 17 14.27 -21.25 11.06
CA PRO A 17 13.68 -20.06 10.45
C PRO A 17 12.27 -19.92 11.01
N ALA A 18 11.94 -18.74 11.53
CA ALA A 18 10.59 -18.39 11.92
C ALA A 18 9.66 -18.59 10.71
N SER A 19 9.03 -19.76 10.65
CA SER A 19 7.95 -20.03 9.71
C SER A 19 6.88 -18.98 10.02
N PHE A 20 6.61 -18.10 9.06
CA PHE A 20 5.40 -17.29 9.11
C PHE A 20 4.24 -18.29 9.13
N ALA A 21 3.74 -18.56 10.32
CA ALA A 21 2.55 -19.33 10.51
C ALA A 21 1.48 -18.60 9.69
N SER A 22 1.00 -19.25 8.63
CA SER A 22 -0.20 -18.82 7.93
C SER A 22 -1.33 -18.93 8.94
N ALA A 23 -1.56 -17.86 9.69
CA ALA A 23 -2.76 -17.72 10.47
C ALA A 23 -3.90 -17.96 9.49
N MET A 24 -4.85 -18.82 9.86
CA MET A 24 -6.11 -18.97 9.11
C MET A 24 -6.68 -17.59 8.97
N GLY A 25 -6.61 -17.01 7.74
CA GLY A 25 -6.99 -15.64 7.50
C GLY A 25 -8.47 -15.45 7.82
N SER A 26 -8.83 -14.26 8.26
CA SER A 26 -10.24 -13.88 8.52
C SER A 26 -11.14 -13.94 7.28
N GLY A 27 -10.56 -14.24 6.11
CA GLY A 27 -11.17 -14.12 4.79
C GLY A 27 -11.14 -12.67 4.27
N ASP A 28 -10.71 -11.72 5.10
CA ASP A 28 -10.48 -10.33 4.72
C ASP A 28 -8.98 -10.02 4.71
N LYS A 29 -8.41 -9.99 3.52
CA LYS A 29 -6.98 -9.74 3.30
C LYS A 29 -6.46 -8.44 3.91
N TYR A 30 -7.31 -7.42 4.06
CA TYR A 30 -6.93 -6.16 4.70
C TYR A 30 -6.78 -6.33 6.21
N SER A 31 -7.70 -7.06 6.85
CA SER A 31 -7.61 -7.40 8.28
C SER A 31 -6.40 -8.29 8.56
N ASP A 32 -6.13 -9.25 7.68
CA ASP A 32 -4.96 -10.12 7.80
C ASP A 32 -3.66 -9.31 7.71
N LEU A 33 -3.56 -8.35 6.77
CA LEU A 33 -2.41 -7.46 6.66
C LEU A 33 -2.22 -6.60 7.92
N GLN A 34 -3.31 -6.09 8.50
CA GLN A 34 -3.24 -5.24 9.69
C GLN A 34 -2.51 -5.92 10.85
N THR A 35 -2.58 -7.23 10.97
CA THR A 35 -1.87 -7.97 12.02
C THR A 35 -0.35 -8.01 11.83
N GLY A 36 0.14 -7.77 10.61
CA GLY A 36 1.55 -7.87 10.23
C GLY A 36 2.28 -6.53 10.09
N VAL A 37 1.59 -5.38 10.28
CA VAL A 37 2.18 -4.05 10.09
C VAL A 37 1.86 -3.12 11.26
N THR A 38 2.70 -2.07 11.48
CA THR A 38 2.54 -1.09 12.56
C THR A 38 1.84 0.19 12.11
N TYR A 39 1.49 0.32 10.84
CA TYR A 39 0.68 1.41 10.31
C TYR A 39 -0.79 0.98 10.14
N THR A 40 -1.71 1.95 10.15
CA THR A 40 -3.14 1.67 9.97
C THR A 40 -3.43 1.26 8.53
N VAL A 41 -3.97 0.08 8.31
CA VAL A 41 -4.43 -0.39 7.00
C VAL A 41 -5.80 0.21 6.69
N TYR A 42 -6.00 0.68 5.47
CA TYR A 42 -7.25 1.26 4.99
C TYR A 42 -7.89 0.38 3.92
N LYS A 43 -9.17 0.11 4.06
CA LYS A 43 -9.95 -0.70 3.12
C LYS A 43 -10.95 0.17 2.38
N PRO A 44 -11.09 0.04 1.05
CA PRO A 44 -12.12 0.78 0.34
C PRO A 44 -13.52 0.23 0.66
N SER A 45 -14.42 1.12 1.10
CA SER A 45 -15.84 0.85 1.28
C SER A 45 -16.65 1.20 0.03
N ASN A 46 -16.05 1.96 -0.91
CA ASN A 46 -16.60 2.28 -2.22
C ASN A 46 -15.57 1.98 -3.29
N THR A 47 -15.76 0.89 -4.02
CA THR A 47 -14.88 0.46 -5.11
C THR A 47 -15.37 0.94 -6.48
N LEU A 48 -16.38 1.78 -6.58
CA LEU A 48 -17.04 2.18 -7.82
C LEU A 48 -17.54 0.96 -8.62
N ASN A 49 -17.98 -0.09 -7.94
CA ASN A 49 -18.37 -1.39 -8.49
C ASN A 49 -17.22 -2.15 -9.20
N LEU A 50 -15.98 -1.71 -9.03
CA LEU A 50 -14.83 -2.44 -9.56
C LEU A 50 -14.57 -3.70 -8.73
N LYS A 51 -14.29 -4.79 -9.42
CA LYS A 51 -13.90 -6.05 -8.78
C LYS A 51 -12.44 -5.96 -8.31
N PRO A 52 -12.08 -6.53 -7.16
CA PRO A 52 -10.67 -6.73 -6.80
C PRO A 52 -9.97 -7.55 -7.88
N LEU A 53 -8.82 -7.07 -8.36
CA LEU A 53 -8.00 -7.75 -9.36
C LEU A 53 -6.85 -8.51 -8.70
N ASN A 54 -6.10 -7.81 -7.87
CA ASN A 54 -4.98 -8.38 -7.13
C ASN A 54 -4.89 -7.76 -5.73
N PHE A 55 -4.18 -8.46 -4.85
CA PHE A 55 -3.81 -8.00 -3.52
C PHE A 55 -2.45 -8.59 -3.20
N GLU A 56 -1.44 -7.75 -3.09
CA GLU A 56 -0.07 -8.16 -2.89
C GLU A 56 0.54 -7.39 -1.72
N VAL A 57 1.21 -8.13 -0.85
CA VAL A 57 2.06 -7.55 0.20
C VAL A 57 3.50 -7.67 -0.27
N ARG A 58 4.17 -6.54 -0.43
CA ARG A 58 5.52 -6.48 -0.99
C ARG A 58 6.54 -5.96 0.03
N PRO A 59 7.76 -6.50 0.05
CA PRO A 59 8.83 -5.93 0.84
C PRO A 59 9.20 -4.52 0.35
N CYS A 60 9.56 -3.64 1.28
CA CYS A 60 10.00 -2.29 0.94
C CYS A 60 11.44 -2.34 0.39
N ARG A 61 11.60 -2.48 -0.94
CA ARG A 61 12.92 -2.59 -1.58
C ARG A 61 13.76 -1.32 -1.47
N LEU A 62 13.11 -0.13 -1.47
CA LEU A 62 13.81 1.15 -1.36
C LEU A 62 14.37 1.39 0.05
N PHE A 63 13.81 0.73 1.06
CA PHE A 63 14.20 0.84 2.44
C PHE A 63 14.28 -0.57 3.07
N PRO A 64 15.36 -1.33 2.83
CA PRO A 64 15.52 -2.68 3.37
C PRO A 64 15.35 -2.70 4.89
N GLY A 65 14.68 -3.72 5.41
CA GLY A 65 14.37 -3.85 6.84
C GLY A 65 13.19 -3.00 7.34
N LYS A 66 12.50 -2.28 6.44
CA LYS A 66 11.25 -1.59 6.76
C LYS A 66 10.04 -2.49 6.47
N GLU A 67 8.91 -2.10 7.06
CA GLU A 67 7.67 -2.85 6.93
C GLU A 67 7.26 -3.01 5.46
N ALA A 68 6.61 -4.12 5.18
CA ALA A 68 5.99 -4.37 3.89
C ALA A 68 4.94 -3.29 3.56
N TYR A 69 4.68 -3.11 2.27
CA TYR A 69 3.62 -2.25 1.77
C TYR A 69 2.57 -3.05 1.01
N LEU A 70 1.34 -2.55 1.00
CA LEU A 70 0.24 -3.10 0.24
C LEU A 70 0.23 -2.55 -1.18
N LEU A 71 -0.02 -3.42 -2.15
CA LEU A 71 -0.41 -3.09 -3.51
C LEU A 71 -1.71 -3.82 -3.84
N ALA A 72 -2.81 -3.08 -4.00
CA ALA A 72 -4.10 -3.64 -4.38
C ALA A 72 -4.62 -3.01 -5.67
N GLY A 73 -5.10 -3.83 -6.58
CA GLY A 73 -5.70 -3.42 -7.85
C GLY A 73 -7.20 -3.68 -7.88
N TYR A 74 -7.93 -2.79 -8.53
CA TYR A 74 -9.38 -2.87 -8.74
C TYR A 74 -9.71 -2.60 -10.20
N GLY A 75 -10.60 -3.40 -10.78
CA GLY A 75 -11.02 -3.27 -12.19
C GLY A 75 -10.31 -4.24 -13.11
N GLY A 76 -9.85 -3.78 -14.27
CA GLY A 76 -9.09 -4.55 -15.26
C GLY A 76 -7.66 -4.02 -15.44
N MET A 77 -6.88 -4.73 -16.26
CA MET A 77 -5.49 -4.33 -16.52
C MET A 77 -5.38 -2.96 -17.23
N ASP A 78 -6.32 -2.66 -18.14
CA ASP A 78 -6.33 -1.41 -18.91
C ASP A 78 -7.15 -0.30 -18.26
N LEU A 79 -8.13 -0.66 -17.43
CA LEU A 79 -9.05 0.26 -16.76
C LEU A 79 -9.16 -0.15 -15.29
N GLY A 80 -8.30 0.40 -14.47
CA GLY A 80 -8.24 0.04 -13.06
C GLY A 80 -7.78 1.18 -12.16
N ILE A 81 -8.00 0.96 -10.87
CA ILE A 81 -7.47 1.79 -9.79
C ILE A 81 -6.49 0.96 -9.00
N THR A 82 -5.30 1.49 -8.78
CA THR A 82 -4.27 0.91 -7.93
C THR A 82 -4.24 1.65 -6.60
N LEU A 83 -4.37 0.92 -5.50
CA LEU A 83 -4.17 1.40 -4.13
C LEU A 83 -2.82 0.91 -3.62
N VAL A 84 -2.01 1.83 -3.15
CA VAL A 84 -0.76 1.54 -2.46
C VAL A 84 -0.82 2.11 -1.05
N GLU A 85 -0.47 1.30 -0.06
CA GLU A 85 -0.38 1.73 1.34
C GLU A 85 0.95 1.34 1.95
N SER A 86 1.57 2.27 2.65
CA SER A 86 2.82 2.03 3.38
C SER A 86 2.86 2.88 4.66
N SER A 87 3.80 2.59 5.55
CA SER A 87 4.06 3.49 6.66
C SER A 87 4.34 4.91 6.16
N ALA A 88 3.75 5.93 6.78
CA ALA A 88 3.95 7.33 6.41
C ALA A 88 5.40 7.79 6.50
N ALA A 89 6.24 7.08 7.29
CA ALA A 89 7.66 7.37 7.40
C ALA A 89 8.46 6.94 6.15
N PHE A 90 7.90 6.05 5.29
CA PHE A 90 8.63 5.47 4.16
C PHE A 90 7.70 5.26 2.96
N ASN A 91 7.93 5.99 1.89
CA ASN A 91 7.25 5.74 0.62
C ASN A 91 7.91 4.55 -0.09
N CYS A 92 7.40 3.34 0.15
CA CYS A 92 7.94 2.11 -0.40
C CYS A 92 7.57 1.84 -1.87
N ALA A 93 6.57 2.53 -2.39
CA ALA A 93 6.04 2.30 -3.75
C ALA A 93 6.83 2.99 -4.87
N GLY A 94 7.84 3.78 -4.50
CA GLY A 94 8.53 4.63 -5.45
C GLY A 94 7.77 5.92 -5.77
N LEU A 95 8.35 6.75 -6.60
CA LEU A 95 7.78 8.02 -7.00
C LEU A 95 7.57 8.00 -8.52
N ASP A 96 6.31 7.92 -8.95
CA ASP A 96 5.96 8.54 -10.21
C ASP A 96 5.93 10.06 -9.97
N HIS A 97 6.30 10.83 -10.96
CA HIS A 97 6.29 12.29 -10.87
C HIS A 97 5.18 12.86 -11.77
N PRO A 98 3.90 12.73 -11.34
CA PRO A 98 2.81 13.32 -12.10
C PRO A 98 2.92 14.83 -12.05
N LYS A 99 2.44 15.49 -13.11
CA LYS A 99 2.27 16.95 -13.09
C LYS A 99 1.20 17.32 -12.07
N SER A 100 1.54 18.23 -11.14
CA SER A 100 0.61 18.66 -10.10
C SER A 100 -0.62 19.37 -10.71
N LEU A 101 -1.80 18.97 -10.26
CA LEU A 101 -3.07 19.67 -10.47
C LEU A 101 -3.53 20.44 -9.21
N GLY A 102 -2.70 20.47 -8.17
CA GLY A 102 -2.99 21.15 -6.92
C GLY A 102 -3.28 20.21 -5.75
N THR A 103 -4.04 20.71 -4.79
CA THR A 103 -4.40 19.97 -3.57
C THR A 103 -5.91 19.94 -3.38
N ILE A 104 -6.38 18.83 -2.80
CA ILE A 104 -7.79 18.59 -2.47
C ILE A 104 -7.89 18.11 -1.02
N SER A 105 -9.11 18.01 -0.49
CA SER A 105 -9.37 17.42 0.82
C SER A 105 -9.98 16.02 0.68
N ILE A 106 -9.39 15.03 1.34
CA ILE A 106 -9.90 13.66 1.46
C ILE A 106 -10.16 13.39 2.94
N ASN A 107 -11.42 13.26 3.34
CA ASN A 107 -11.81 13.00 4.72
C ASN A 107 -11.14 13.95 5.75
N GLY A 108 -11.04 15.24 5.41
CA GLY A 108 -10.40 16.26 6.25
C GLY A 108 -8.86 16.34 6.12
N VAL A 109 -8.23 15.42 5.38
CA VAL A 109 -6.79 15.42 5.17
C VAL A 109 -6.43 16.09 3.85
N LYS A 110 -5.36 16.89 3.83
CA LYS A 110 -4.82 17.49 2.59
C LYS A 110 -4.16 16.42 1.72
N ALA A 111 -4.62 16.30 0.49
CA ALA A 111 -4.12 15.37 -0.51
C ALA A 111 -3.54 16.12 -1.72
N LYS A 112 -2.48 15.60 -2.32
CA LYS A 112 -1.93 16.08 -3.59
C LYS A 112 -2.63 15.35 -4.73
N LEU A 113 -2.98 16.08 -5.78
CA LEU A 113 -3.55 15.57 -7.01
C LEU A 113 -2.58 15.78 -8.16
N GLY A 114 -2.33 14.76 -8.95
CA GLY A 114 -1.46 14.81 -10.11
C GLY A 114 -2.02 14.08 -11.32
N ILE A 115 -1.53 14.42 -12.52
CA ILE A 115 -1.91 13.82 -13.80
C ILE A 115 -0.68 13.24 -14.50
N TYR A 116 -0.79 12.04 -15.09
CA TYR A 116 0.29 11.35 -15.81
C TYR A 116 0.35 11.82 -17.27
N CYS A 117 0.84 13.02 -17.49
CA CYS A 117 1.10 13.52 -18.83
C CYS A 117 2.34 14.40 -18.86
N SER A 118 2.92 14.56 -20.03
CA SER A 118 4.04 15.47 -20.28
C SER A 118 3.62 16.65 -21.16
N GLY A 119 4.20 17.83 -20.91
CA GLY A 119 4.01 19.00 -21.74
C GLY A 119 2.89 19.96 -21.29
N ALA A 120 2.61 20.95 -22.16
CA ALA A 120 1.71 22.07 -21.82
C ALA A 120 0.22 21.70 -21.77
N LYS A 121 -0.17 20.55 -22.36
CA LYS A 121 -1.59 20.12 -22.46
C LYS A 121 -2.10 19.35 -21.23
N CYS A 122 -1.30 19.28 -20.16
CA CYS A 122 -1.67 18.61 -18.91
C CYS A 122 -2.65 19.45 -18.09
N ILE A 123 -3.93 19.34 -18.36
CA ILE A 123 -5.01 20.05 -17.67
C ILE A 123 -5.99 19.04 -17.05
N ALA A 124 -6.71 19.47 -16.02
CA ALA A 124 -7.62 18.59 -15.26
C ALA A 124 -8.69 17.91 -16.12
N SER A 125 -9.19 18.56 -17.18
CA SER A 125 -10.18 17.97 -18.10
C SER A 125 -9.66 16.77 -18.89
N LYS A 126 -8.35 16.55 -18.94
CA LYS A 126 -7.70 15.41 -19.59
C LYS A 126 -7.37 14.27 -18.62
N PHE A 127 -7.76 14.39 -17.36
CA PHE A 127 -7.46 13.39 -16.34
C PHE A 127 -7.94 11.98 -16.72
N ALA A 128 -9.15 11.85 -17.23
CA ALA A 128 -9.69 10.56 -17.67
C ALA A 128 -8.93 9.94 -18.87
N GLN A 129 -8.27 10.78 -19.67
CA GLN A 129 -7.49 10.32 -20.83
C GLN A 129 -6.10 9.82 -20.42
N TYR A 130 -5.42 10.53 -19.55
CA TYR A 130 -4.02 10.25 -19.21
C TYR A 130 -3.86 9.50 -17.88
N GLY A 131 -4.91 9.45 -17.08
CA GLY A 131 -4.81 8.97 -15.70
C GLY A 131 -4.10 9.95 -14.80
N GLY A 132 -3.89 9.53 -13.57
CA GLY A 132 -3.23 10.34 -12.56
C GLY A 132 -3.30 9.69 -11.19
N GLU A 133 -2.92 10.46 -10.17
CA GLU A 133 -2.89 9.93 -8.80
C GLU A 133 -3.36 10.94 -7.76
N ILE A 134 -3.76 10.40 -6.63
CA ILE A 134 -3.99 11.11 -5.37
C ILE A 134 -3.04 10.53 -4.34
N THR A 135 -2.29 11.40 -3.65
CA THR A 135 -1.42 10.98 -2.55
C THR A 135 -1.72 11.78 -1.29
N PHE A 136 -1.77 11.11 -0.15
CA PHE A 136 -1.97 11.73 1.15
C PHE A 136 -1.49 10.84 2.28
N THR A 137 -1.33 11.41 3.48
CA THR A 137 -1.05 10.67 4.70
C THR A 137 -2.33 10.60 5.53
N ALA A 138 -2.92 9.43 5.61
CA ALA A 138 -4.06 9.17 6.46
C ALA A 138 -3.63 9.02 7.93
N PRO A 139 -4.44 9.45 8.91
CA PRO A 139 -4.09 9.37 10.33
C PRO A 139 -3.98 7.91 10.80
N GLY A 140 -3.13 7.67 11.78
CA GLY A 140 -3.09 6.40 12.50
C GLY A 140 -4.31 6.25 13.42
N THR A 141 -4.67 5.01 13.72
CA THR A 141 -5.74 4.67 14.68
C THR A 141 -5.15 3.95 15.89
N LYS A 142 -5.68 4.23 17.09
CA LYS A 142 -5.20 3.62 18.33
C LYS A 142 -3.67 3.78 18.49
N ASN A 143 -2.95 2.66 18.53
CA ASN A 143 -1.49 2.62 18.65
C ASN A 143 -0.77 2.44 17.30
N LEU A 144 -1.49 2.55 16.18
CA LEU A 144 -0.95 2.36 14.85
C LEU A 144 -0.45 3.68 14.25
N LYS A 145 0.62 3.60 13.46
CA LYS A 145 1.22 4.76 12.80
C LYS A 145 0.32 5.27 11.66
N PRO A 146 0.50 6.53 11.26
CA PRO A 146 -0.13 7.05 10.04
C PRO A 146 0.32 6.29 8.79
N THR A 147 -0.55 6.29 7.77
CA THR A 147 -0.36 5.56 6.52
C THR A 147 -0.17 6.53 5.36
N PHE A 148 0.88 6.36 4.60
CA PHE A 148 1.00 6.98 3.28
C PHE A 148 0.12 6.18 2.30
N ILE A 149 -0.81 6.87 1.65
CA ILE A 149 -1.74 6.32 0.67
C ILE A 149 -1.48 6.95 -0.69
N ARG A 150 -1.35 6.10 -1.70
CA ARG A 150 -1.33 6.48 -3.12
C ARG A 150 -2.42 5.73 -3.86
N LEU A 151 -3.28 6.47 -4.53
CA LEU A 151 -4.29 5.95 -5.45
C LEU A 151 -3.95 6.41 -6.85
N GLY A 152 -3.79 5.48 -7.77
CA GLY A 152 -3.45 5.78 -9.16
C GLY A 152 -4.40 5.13 -10.16
N THR A 153 -4.54 5.72 -11.34
CA THR A 153 -5.22 5.14 -12.50
C THR A 153 -4.46 5.49 -13.77
N GLN A 154 -4.40 4.55 -14.70
CA GLN A 154 -3.77 4.76 -16.02
C GLN A 154 -4.69 5.45 -17.04
N GLY A 155 -5.92 5.75 -16.66
CA GLY A 155 -6.95 6.37 -17.48
C GLY A 155 -8.32 5.71 -17.27
N GLY A 156 -9.32 6.17 -18.03
CA GLY A 156 -10.69 5.64 -17.96
C GLY A 156 -11.51 6.14 -16.77
N PHE A 157 -10.89 6.76 -15.77
CA PHE A 157 -11.57 7.31 -14.59
C PHE A 157 -11.39 8.83 -14.53
N SER A 158 -12.48 9.53 -14.22
CA SER A 158 -12.44 10.95 -13.96
C SER A 158 -11.76 11.24 -12.61
N GLN A 159 -11.28 12.46 -12.44
CA GLN A 159 -10.78 12.93 -11.16
C GLN A 159 -11.80 12.73 -10.02
N SER A 160 -13.09 13.03 -10.29
CA SER A 160 -14.16 12.89 -9.27
C SER A 160 -14.38 11.43 -8.86
N GLN A 161 -14.24 10.47 -9.76
CA GLN A 161 -14.32 9.05 -9.44
C GLN A 161 -13.16 8.62 -8.56
N LEU A 162 -11.92 9.02 -8.89
CA LEU A 162 -10.76 8.70 -8.05
C LEU A 162 -10.88 9.33 -6.65
N VAL A 163 -11.40 10.57 -6.56
CA VAL A 163 -11.71 11.23 -5.29
C VAL A 163 -12.78 10.47 -4.50
N ALA A 164 -13.84 9.99 -5.17
CA ALA A 164 -14.89 9.20 -4.52
C ALA A 164 -14.34 7.88 -3.96
N PHE A 165 -13.46 7.20 -4.69
CA PHE A 165 -12.77 6.02 -4.21
C PHE A 165 -11.92 6.35 -2.96
N ALA A 166 -11.10 7.43 -3.03
CA ALA A 166 -10.25 7.87 -1.92
C ALA A 166 -11.07 8.20 -0.66
N LYS A 167 -12.20 8.90 -0.81
CA LYS A 167 -13.11 9.20 0.31
C LYS A 167 -13.77 7.96 0.91
N GLY A 168 -13.90 6.89 0.14
CA GLY A 168 -14.41 5.60 0.57
C GLY A 168 -13.43 4.78 1.41
N LEU A 169 -12.17 5.19 1.55
CA LEU A 169 -11.20 4.48 2.39
C LEU A 169 -11.55 4.62 3.86
N LYS A 170 -11.61 3.50 4.56
CA LYS A 170 -11.89 3.39 6.00
C LYS A 170 -10.79 2.58 6.68
N PRO A 171 -10.35 2.97 7.89
CA PRO A 171 -9.40 2.16 8.64
C PRO A 171 -10.01 0.79 8.93
N VAL A 172 -9.18 -0.23 8.88
CA VAL A 172 -9.53 -1.58 9.33
C VAL A 172 -9.59 -1.56 10.85
N SER A 173 -10.67 -2.11 11.38
CA SER A 173 -10.95 -2.16 12.84
C SER A 173 -10.30 -3.38 13.50
#